data_1d852982e4cd174b05c69ab2f805bc7c
#
_entry.id   1d852982e4cd174b05c69ab2f805bc7c
#
_cell.length_a   1.000
_cell.length_b   1.000
_cell.length_c   1.000
_cell.angle_alpha   90.00
_cell.angle_beta   90.00
_cell.angle_gamma   90.00
#
_symmetry.space_group_name_H-M   'P 1'
#
loop_
_entity.id
_entity.type
_entity.pdbx_description
1 polymer ?
#
loop_
_entity_poly.entity_id
_entity_poly.type
_entity_poly.pdbx_seq_one_letter_code
_entity_poly.pdbx_strand_id
1 'polypeptide(L)'
;MKIFRHLILVLASLAVFSSCMKEEEKTVATAIMTDKQSLEFGIEDELAQTLTVYADAPWTVETPSWITVEPAEGPAGETEVLVTAAANIREALADRPRSAEITFKGANMYADATVTAIQLGDKYRDLVEGTLAEAFEQPAETFVGVKDIQVVALTSDGFVVKDNADFSYVTGQQTVEVGDKGSV
;
A
#
# COMPACT_ATOMS: atom_id res chain seq x y z
N MET A 1 -4.15 5.64 -84.89
CA MET A 1 -5.06 4.78 -84.11
C MET A 1 -4.40 3.85 -83.10
N LYS A 2 -3.13 3.54 -83.19
CA LYS A 2 -2.42 2.67 -82.18
C LYS A 2 -1.96 3.42 -80.93
N ILE A 3 -1.66 4.69 -81.01
CA ILE A 3 -1.19 5.51 -79.89
C ILE A 3 -2.27 5.75 -78.80
N PHE A 4 -3.52 5.93 -79.28
CA PHE A 4 -4.67 6.19 -78.44
C PHE A 4 -5.05 4.99 -77.52
N ARG A 5 -4.75 3.77 -77.97
CA ARG A 5 -5.06 2.53 -77.28
C ARG A 5 -4.06 2.29 -76.12
N HIS A 6 -2.86 2.78 -76.25
CA HIS A 6 -1.84 2.66 -75.15
C HIS A 6 -2.05 3.73 -74.08
N LEU A 7 -2.55 4.91 -74.44
CA LEU A 7 -2.84 5.99 -73.48
C LEU A 7 -3.99 5.62 -72.54
N ILE A 8 -5.01 4.93 -73.05
CA ILE A 8 -6.16 4.47 -72.27
C ILE A 8 -5.73 3.34 -71.27
N LEU A 9 -4.82 2.47 -71.68
CA LEU A 9 -4.30 1.40 -70.83
C LEU A 9 -3.42 1.93 -69.71
N VAL A 10 -2.67 3.01 -69.91
CA VAL A 10 -1.84 3.64 -68.88
C VAL A 10 -2.71 4.43 -67.91
N LEU A 11 -3.78 5.10 -68.35
CA LEU A 11 -4.72 5.76 -67.44
C LEU A 11 -5.54 4.76 -66.60
N ALA A 12 -5.86 3.59 -67.10
CA ALA A 12 -6.58 2.56 -66.37
C ALA A 12 -5.73 1.90 -65.27
N SER A 13 -4.39 1.85 -65.44
CA SER A 13 -3.49 1.30 -64.44
C SER A 13 -3.17 2.24 -63.27
N LEU A 14 -3.36 3.57 -63.44
CA LEU A 14 -3.17 4.53 -62.33
C LEU A 14 -4.39 4.62 -61.40
N ALA A 15 -5.56 4.15 -61.81
CA ALA A 15 -6.78 4.23 -61.01
C ALA A 15 -6.91 3.11 -59.95
N VAL A 16 -6.01 2.11 -59.98
CA VAL A 16 -6.11 0.95 -59.08
C VAL A 16 -5.29 1.12 -57.79
N PHE A 17 -4.44 2.12 -57.67
CA PHE A 17 -3.63 2.36 -56.50
C PHE A 17 -4.21 3.33 -55.48
N SER A 18 -5.44 3.84 -55.71
CA SER A 18 -6.06 4.81 -54.79
C SER A 18 -7.12 4.20 -53.87
N SER A 19 -7.16 2.89 -53.74
CA SER A 19 -8.17 2.22 -52.92
C SER A 19 -7.47 1.18 -52.03
N CYS A 20 -6.97 1.58 -50.93
CA CYS A 20 -6.86 0.91 -49.64
C CYS A 20 -5.74 1.51 -48.81
N MET A 21 -5.85 2.77 -48.46
CA MET A 21 -5.44 3.18 -47.15
C MET A 21 -6.74 3.43 -46.36
N LYS A 22 -7.35 2.37 -45.84
CA LYS A 22 -8.06 2.51 -44.59
C LYS A 22 -6.97 2.89 -43.59
N GLU A 23 -6.99 4.14 -43.16
CA GLU A 23 -6.39 4.47 -41.87
C GLU A 23 -7.04 3.51 -40.88
N GLU A 24 -6.31 2.48 -40.47
CA GLU A 24 -6.63 1.81 -39.24
C GLU A 24 -6.56 2.93 -38.20
N GLU A 25 -7.71 3.32 -37.63
CA GLU A 25 -7.73 4.10 -36.42
C GLU A 25 -6.81 3.35 -35.46
N LYS A 26 -5.61 3.88 -35.27
CA LYS A 26 -4.76 3.43 -34.18
C LYS A 26 -5.59 3.67 -32.94
N THR A 27 -6.18 2.61 -32.42
CA THR A 27 -6.76 2.61 -31.08
C THR A 27 -5.59 2.93 -30.17
N VAL A 28 -5.46 4.18 -29.78
CA VAL A 28 -4.48 4.57 -28.75
C VAL A 28 -4.92 3.81 -27.54
N ALA A 29 -4.06 2.90 -27.07
CA ALA A 29 -4.33 2.19 -25.85
C ALA A 29 -4.43 3.24 -24.74
N THR A 30 -5.60 3.35 -24.11
CA THR A 30 -5.79 4.20 -22.95
C THR A 30 -4.86 3.66 -21.85
N ALA A 31 -4.15 4.56 -21.20
CA ALA A 31 -3.21 4.23 -20.13
C ALA A 31 -3.69 4.85 -18.81
N ILE A 32 -3.43 4.15 -17.72
CA ILE A 32 -3.48 4.69 -16.36
C ILE A 32 -2.10 4.58 -15.77
N MET A 33 -1.68 5.60 -15.06
CA MET A 33 -0.43 5.64 -14.31
C MET A 33 -0.68 6.25 -12.94
N THR A 34 0.15 5.91 -11.99
CA THR A 34 0.14 6.49 -10.65
C THR A 34 1.53 7.05 -10.32
N ASP A 35 1.58 8.10 -9.51
CA ASP A 35 2.84 8.70 -9.05
C ASP A 35 3.61 7.81 -8.08
N LYS A 36 2.93 6.86 -7.44
CA LYS A 36 3.52 5.88 -6.52
C LYS A 36 3.12 4.46 -6.92
N GLN A 37 4.02 3.52 -6.71
CA GLN A 37 3.79 2.09 -6.96
C GLN A 37 3.52 1.31 -5.67
N SER A 38 3.82 1.90 -4.51
CA SER A 38 3.55 1.33 -3.20
C SER A 38 3.18 2.39 -2.19
N LEU A 39 2.35 2.00 -1.22
CA LEU A 39 1.97 2.78 -0.06
C LEU A 39 2.21 1.94 1.19
N GLU A 40 2.86 2.52 2.20
CA GLU A 40 3.13 1.86 3.48
C GLU A 40 2.31 2.52 4.57
N PHE A 41 1.53 1.72 5.29
CA PHE A 41 0.66 2.16 6.38
C PHE A 41 1.18 1.63 7.71
N GLY A 42 1.09 2.46 8.74
CA GLY A 42 1.23 2.02 10.13
C GLY A 42 0.14 1.03 10.51
N ILE A 43 0.23 0.49 11.70
CA ILE A 43 -0.77 -0.45 12.21
C ILE A 43 -2.13 0.20 12.48
N GLU A 44 -2.13 1.47 12.82
CA GLU A 44 -3.31 2.30 13.02
C GLU A 44 -3.60 3.09 11.74
N ASP A 45 -4.86 3.27 11.41
CA ASP A 45 -5.35 3.71 10.11
C ASP A 45 -5.37 5.24 9.90
N GLU A 46 -4.92 6.03 10.87
CA GLU A 46 -5.27 7.44 10.98
C GLU A 46 -4.59 8.37 9.94
N LEU A 47 -3.66 7.89 9.17
CA LEU A 47 -2.95 8.73 8.20
C LEU A 47 -3.34 8.39 6.76
N ALA A 48 -4.28 9.18 6.22
CA ALA A 48 -4.55 9.16 4.79
C ALA A 48 -3.27 9.50 4.00
N GLN A 49 -2.98 8.72 2.95
CA GLN A 49 -1.92 9.00 2.02
C GLN A 49 -2.48 9.50 0.70
N THR A 50 -1.86 10.51 0.14
CA THR A 50 -2.21 11.03 -1.18
C THR A 50 -1.53 10.23 -2.28
N LEU A 51 -2.28 9.89 -3.31
CA LEU A 51 -1.83 9.28 -4.55
C LEU A 51 -2.40 10.05 -5.73
N THR A 52 -1.59 10.27 -6.76
CA THR A 52 -2.05 10.93 -7.99
C THR A 52 -2.24 9.90 -9.09
N VAL A 53 -3.43 9.90 -9.68
CA VAL A 53 -3.81 9.05 -10.82
C VAL A 53 -3.78 9.90 -12.08
N TYR A 54 -3.06 9.45 -13.11
CA TYR A 54 -3.03 10.03 -14.46
C TYR A 54 -3.70 9.05 -15.42
N ALA A 55 -4.79 9.46 -16.04
CA ALA A 55 -5.57 8.59 -16.92
C ALA A 55 -5.98 9.27 -18.22
N ASP A 56 -5.94 8.54 -19.35
CA ASP A 56 -6.39 9.02 -20.64
C ASP A 56 -7.91 8.90 -20.85
N ALA A 57 -8.59 8.15 -19.97
CA ALA A 57 -10.02 7.89 -20.00
C ALA A 57 -10.58 7.83 -18.58
N PRO A 58 -11.91 7.89 -18.38
CA PRO A 58 -12.52 7.63 -17.08
C PRO A 58 -12.09 6.29 -16.49
N TRP A 59 -11.89 6.25 -15.18
CA TRP A 59 -11.38 5.11 -14.43
C TRP A 59 -12.19 4.84 -13.18
N THR A 60 -12.06 3.63 -12.65
CA THR A 60 -12.58 3.19 -11.34
C THR A 60 -11.48 2.48 -10.56
N VAL A 61 -11.67 2.28 -9.25
CA VAL A 61 -10.70 1.55 -8.42
C VAL A 61 -11.32 0.32 -7.77
N GLU A 62 -10.57 -0.77 -7.75
CA GLU A 62 -10.85 -1.97 -6.96
C GLU A 62 -9.88 -2.03 -5.78
N THR A 63 -10.42 -2.18 -4.57
CA THR A 63 -9.64 -2.19 -3.33
C THR A 63 -9.92 -3.43 -2.50
N PRO A 64 -8.96 -3.90 -1.70
CA PRO A 64 -9.23 -4.88 -0.65
C PRO A 64 -10.11 -4.26 0.44
N SER A 65 -10.79 -5.10 1.22
CA SER A 65 -11.77 -4.66 2.22
C SER A 65 -11.23 -3.75 3.33
N TRP A 66 -9.92 -3.70 3.50
CA TRP A 66 -9.26 -2.89 4.52
C TRP A 66 -8.65 -1.58 3.98
N ILE A 67 -8.80 -1.31 2.68
CA ILE A 67 -8.37 -0.05 2.03
C ILE A 67 -9.59 0.69 1.51
N THR A 68 -9.61 1.99 1.71
CA THR A 68 -10.57 2.91 1.10
C THR A 68 -9.81 3.92 0.23
N VAL A 69 -10.32 4.18 -0.96
CA VAL A 69 -9.79 5.18 -1.89
C VAL A 69 -10.90 6.18 -2.22
N GLU A 70 -10.64 7.46 -2.04
CA GLU A 70 -11.59 8.54 -2.30
C GLU A 70 -10.95 9.65 -3.16
N PRO A 71 -11.54 9.97 -4.33
CA PRO A 71 -12.71 9.32 -4.95
C PRO A 71 -12.39 7.91 -5.49
N ALA A 72 -13.41 7.03 -5.54
CA ALA A 72 -13.28 5.67 -6.06
C ALA A 72 -13.38 5.56 -7.60
N GLU A 73 -13.62 6.68 -8.26
CA GLU A 73 -13.68 6.82 -9.73
C GLU A 73 -13.29 8.24 -10.11
N GLY A 74 -12.82 8.42 -11.34
CA GLY A 74 -12.44 9.74 -11.84
C GLY A 74 -12.53 9.87 -13.36
N PRO A 75 -12.48 11.13 -13.88
CA PRO A 75 -12.44 11.41 -15.30
C PRO A 75 -11.05 11.12 -15.89
N ALA A 76 -10.91 11.32 -17.19
CA ALA A 76 -9.62 11.48 -17.83
C ALA A 76 -8.89 12.73 -17.27
N GLY A 77 -7.57 12.63 -17.18
CA GLY A 77 -6.69 13.68 -16.67
C GLY A 77 -6.00 13.27 -15.37
N GLU A 78 -5.59 14.26 -14.62
CA GLU A 78 -4.94 14.12 -13.32
C GLU A 78 -6.00 14.18 -12.21
N THR A 79 -5.97 13.21 -11.31
CA THR A 79 -6.88 13.15 -10.15
C THR A 79 -6.08 12.77 -8.90
N GLU A 80 -6.15 13.60 -7.88
CA GLU A 80 -5.63 13.28 -6.56
C GLU A 80 -6.66 12.43 -5.81
N VAL A 81 -6.22 11.31 -5.23
CA VAL A 81 -7.03 10.42 -4.40
C VAL A 81 -6.41 10.27 -3.01
N LEU A 82 -7.25 10.14 -2.00
CA LEU A 82 -6.85 9.82 -0.64
C LEU A 82 -7.03 8.32 -0.40
N VAL A 83 -5.97 7.69 0.08
CA VAL A 83 -5.95 6.26 0.41
C VAL A 83 -5.83 6.10 1.91
N THR A 84 -6.79 5.42 2.53
CA THR A 84 -6.80 5.11 3.96
C THR A 84 -6.83 3.60 4.17
N ALA A 85 -6.22 3.15 5.27
CA ALA A 85 -6.20 1.74 5.64
C ALA A 85 -6.88 1.54 6.99
N ALA A 86 -7.76 0.57 7.12
CA ALA A 86 -8.32 0.18 8.41
C ALA A 86 -7.22 -0.43 9.30
N ALA A 87 -7.30 -0.22 10.61
CA ALA A 87 -6.32 -0.69 11.58
C ALA A 87 -6.03 -2.20 11.43
N ASN A 88 -4.75 -2.58 11.57
CA ASN A 88 -4.29 -3.97 11.52
C ASN A 88 -4.12 -4.56 12.93
N ILE A 89 -5.08 -4.30 13.80
CA ILE A 89 -5.13 -4.80 15.18
C ILE A 89 -5.98 -6.06 15.20
N ARG A 90 -5.37 -7.20 15.48
CA ARG A 90 -6.07 -8.50 15.54
C ARG A 90 -5.48 -9.35 16.65
N GLU A 91 -6.32 -9.86 17.49
CA GLU A 91 -5.92 -10.70 18.65
C GLU A 91 -5.04 -11.91 18.25
N ALA A 92 -5.35 -12.59 17.15
CA ALA A 92 -4.63 -13.80 16.75
C ALA A 92 -3.50 -13.58 15.73
N LEU A 93 -3.43 -12.44 15.07
CA LEU A 93 -2.50 -12.17 13.95
C LEU A 93 -1.92 -10.74 13.99
N ALA A 94 -2.00 -10.09 15.13
CA ALA A 94 -1.61 -8.70 15.32
C ALA A 94 -0.14 -8.42 14.96
N ASP A 95 0.73 -9.41 15.12
CA ASP A 95 2.14 -9.30 14.79
C ASP A 95 2.45 -9.43 13.29
N ARG A 96 1.45 -9.71 12.45
CA ARG A 96 1.65 -9.97 11.02
C ARG A 96 1.34 -8.73 10.19
N PRO A 97 2.29 -8.29 9.38
CA PRO A 97 2.01 -7.32 8.34
C PRO A 97 1.06 -7.94 7.30
N ARG A 98 0.30 -7.09 6.62
CA ARG A 98 -0.53 -7.48 5.48
C ARG A 98 -0.21 -6.65 4.26
N SER A 99 -0.41 -7.21 3.09
CA SER A 99 -0.28 -6.51 1.82
C SER A 99 -1.40 -6.90 0.88
N ALA A 100 -1.77 -5.98 0.00
CA ALA A 100 -2.73 -6.22 -1.07
C ALA A 100 -2.54 -5.21 -2.19
N GLU A 101 -3.18 -5.48 -3.33
CA GLU A 101 -3.13 -4.60 -4.49
C GLU A 101 -4.36 -3.69 -4.53
N ILE A 102 -4.14 -2.43 -4.85
CA ILE A 102 -5.13 -1.44 -5.25
C ILE A 102 -5.06 -1.38 -6.77
N THR A 103 -6.14 -1.69 -7.48
CA THR A 103 -6.15 -1.72 -8.94
C THR A 103 -7.03 -0.62 -9.50
N PHE A 104 -6.41 0.32 -10.20
CA PHE A 104 -7.10 1.35 -10.97
C PHE A 104 -7.45 0.79 -12.34
N LYS A 105 -8.74 0.69 -12.65
CA LYS A 105 -9.30 0.08 -13.86
C LYS A 105 -9.57 1.13 -14.92
N GLY A 106 -8.92 0.99 -16.07
CA GLY A 106 -9.15 1.83 -17.23
C GLY A 106 -10.28 1.35 -18.14
N ALA A 107 -10.39 1.99 -19.29
CA ALA A 107 -11.42 1.69 -20.30
C ALA A 107 -11.27 0.28 -20.92
N ASN A 108 -10.11 -0.35 -20.78
CA ASN A 108 -9.84 -1.71 -21.24
C ASN A 108 -8.84 -2.41 -20.32
N MET A 109 -8.81 -3.75 -20.37
CA MET A 109 -7.99 -4.59 -19.49
C MET A 109 -6.46 -4.38 -19.59
N TYR A 110 -5.99 -3.63 -20.60
CA TYR A 110 -4.57 -3.32 -20.76
C TYR A 110 -4.18 -1.95 -20.20
N ALA A 111 -5.16 -1.21 -19.68
CA ALA A 111 -4.99 0.13 -19.14
C ALA A 111 -5.02 0.18 -17.61
N ASP A 112 -4.91 -0.98 -16.95
CA ASP A 112 -4.95 -1.04 -15.49
C ASP A 112 -3.60 -0.62 -14.89
N ALA A 113 -3.65 0.10 -13.75
CA ALA A 113 -2.49 0.41 -12.92
C ALA A 113 -2.67 -0.20 -11.53
N THR A 114 -1.61 -0.80 -11.01
CA THR A 114 -1.63 -1.44 -9.69
C THR A 114 -0.67 -0.75 -8.74
N VAL A 115 -1.15 -0.49 -7.52
CA VAL A 115 -0.36 0.05 -6.41
C VAL A 115 -0.40 -0.96 -5.26
N THR A 116 0.76 -1.34 -4.75
CA THR A 116 0.85 -2.25 -3.61
C THR A 116 0.66 -1.49 -2.30
N ALA A 117 -0.36 -1.83 -1.54
CA ALA A 117 -0.54 -1.36 -0.18
C ALA A 117 0.07 -2.36 0.81
N ILE A 118 0.94 -1.88 1.69
CA ILE A 118 1.59 -2.67 2.74
C ILE A 118 1.21 -2.04 4.07
N GLN A 119 0.76 -2.83 5.03
CA GLN A 119 0.46 -2.34 6.37
C GLN A 119 1.21 -3.17 7.42
N LEU A 120 1.84 -2.49 8.35
CA LEU A 120 2.58 -3.11 9.44
C LEU A 120 1.65 -3.87 10.38
N GLY A 121 2.19 -4.87 11.06
CA GLY A 121 1.51 -5.59 12.13
C GLY A 121 1.81 -4.99 13.50
N ASP A 122 1.13 -5.47 14.52
CA ASP A 122 1.13 -4.93 15.89
C ASP A 122 2.53 -4.85 16.53
N LYS A 123 3.42 -5.79 16.21
CA LYS A 123 4.80 -5.76 16.71
C LYS A 123 5.65 -4.58 16.21
N TYR A 124 5.17 -3.84 15.22
CA TYR A 124 5.83 -2.66 14.67
C TYR A 124 5.20 -1.35 15.16
N ARG A 125 4.35 -1.44 16.20
CA ARG A 125 3.75 -0.27 16.83
C ARG A 125 4.85 0.57 17.46
N ASP A 126 4.72 1.89 17.36
CA ASP A 126 5.60 2.79 18.07
C ASP A 126 5.48 2.57 19.58
N LEU A 127 6.63 2.39 20.21
CA LEU A 127 6.68 2.22 21.65
C LEU A 127 6.57 3.58 22.35
N VAL A 128 5.72 3.65 23.37
CA VAL A 128 5.77 4.75 24.34
C VAL A 128 6.94 4.50 25.27
N GLU A 129 8.05 5.22 25.08
CA GLU A 129 9.22 5.09 25.95
C GLU A 129 8.99 5.82 27.27
N GLY A 130 9.34 5.17 28.38
CA GLY A 130 9.19 5.74 29.72
C GLY A 130 9.78 4.89 30.83
N THR A 131 9.49 5.28 32.04
CA THR A 131 9.79 4.52 33.29
C THR A 131 8.69 3.51 33.58
N LEU A 132 8.91 2.58 34.55
CA LEU A 132 7.85 1.68 35.00
C LEU A 132 6.64 2.44 35.55
N ALA A 133 6.84 3.54 36.27
CA ALA A 133 5.76 4.37 36.79
C ALA A 133 4.90 4.95 35.64
N GLU A 134 5.53 5.51 34.59
CA GLU A 134 4.85 6.05 33.44
C GLU A 134 4.15 4.95 32.62
N ALA A 135 4.72 3.76 32.54
CA ALA A 135 4.10 2.60 31.92
C ALA A 135 2.79 2.20 32.60
N PHE A 136 2.71 2.27 33.92
CA PHE A 136 1.50 1.96 34.67
C PHE A 136 0.37 2.99 34.51
N GLU A 137 0.70 4.21 34.08
CA GLU A 137 -0.28 5.25 33.79
C GLU A 137 -0.90 5.12 32.39
N GLN A 138 -0.30 4.30 31.53
CA GLN A 138 -0.82 4.09 30.18
C GLN A 138 -2.11 3.27 30.16
N PRO A 139 -3.00 3.48 29.21
CA PRO A 139 -4.16 2.62 28.98
C PRO A 139 -3.74 1.16 28.80
N ALA A 140 -4.63 0.22 29.14
CA ALA A 140 -4.42 -1.19 28.83
C ALA A 140 -4.16 -1.38 27.33
N GLU A 141 -3.30 -2.36 27.00
CA GLU A 141 -2.88 -2.70 25.62
C GLU A 141 -1.98 -1.65 24.95
N THR A 142 -1.46 -0.66 25.68
CA THR A 142 -0.41 0.23 25.16
C THR A 142 0.93 -0.51 25.14
N PHE A 143 1.64 -0.42 23.99
CA PHE A 143 3.01 -0.91 23.88
C PHE A 143 3.95 0.10 24.53
N VAL A 144 4.63 -0.32 25.57
CA VAL A 144 5.54 0.55 26.34
C VAL A 144 6.94 -0.05 26.31
N GLY A 145 7.92 0.79 26.01
CA GLY A 145 9.34 0.45 26.10
C GLY A 145 9.95 1.05 27.35
N VAL A 146 10.35 0.21 28.33
CA VAL A 146 11.04 0.67 29.55
C VAL A 146 12.51 0.35 29.44
N LYS A 147 13.37 1.37 29.59
CA LYS A 147 14.83 1.26 29.54
C LYS A 147 15.41 1.19 30.94
N ASP A 148 16.69 0.78 31.03
CA ASP A 148 17.48 0.73 32.25
C ASP A 148 16.86 -0.11 33.38
N ILE A 149 16.16 -1.17 33.01
CA ILE A 149 15.61 -2.13 33.96
C ILE A 149 16.62 -3.22 34.33
N GLN A 150 16.43 -3.83 35.46
CA GLN A 150 17.20 -5.00 35.96
C GLN A 150 16.26 -6.14 36.35
N VAL A 151 16.55 -7.35 35.86
CA VAL A 151 15.86 -8.56 36.29
C VAL A 151 16.25 -8.87 37.75
N VAL A 152 15.26 -8.95 38.64
CA VAL A 152 15.48 -9.17 40.10
C VAL A 152 14.96 -10.52 40.58
N ALA A 153 14.03 -11.13 39.84
CA ALA A 153 13.55 -12.47 40.18
C ALA A 153 13.04 -13.19 38.92
N LEU A 154 13.11 -14.51 38.93
CA LEU A 154 12.52 -15.39 37.90
C LEU A 154 11.33 -16.14 38.48
N THR A 155 10.34 -16.41 37.67
CA THR A 155 9.16 -17.24 37.96
C THR A 155 9.00 -18.33 36.92
N SER A 156 7.99 -19.18 37.04
CA SER A 156 7.69 -20.25 36.08
C SER A 156 7.16 -19.73 34.75
N ASP A 157 6.58 -18.54 34.72
CA ASP A 157 5.83 -17.97 33.58
C ASP A 157 6.25 -16.54 33.25
N GLY A 158 7.33 -16.03 33.88
CA GLY A 158 7.85 -14.69 33.64
C GLY A 158 9.00 -14.31 34.55
N PHE A 159 9.19 -13.01 34.71
CA PHE A 159 10.26 -12.46 35.54
C PHE A 159 9.86 -11.11 36.12
N VAL A 160 10.48 -10.75 37.25
CA VAL A 160 10.30 -9.44 37.88
C VAL A 160 11.43 -8.54 37.44
N VAL A 161 11.11 -7.36 36.99
CA VAL A 161 12.05 -6.29 36.66
C VAL A 161 11.90 -5.14 37.65
N LYS A 162 12.96 -4.38 37.79
CA LYS A 162 12.93 -3.08 38.46
C LYS A 162 13.66 -2.03 37.67
N ASP A 163 13.20 -0.80 37.78
CA ASP A 163 13.98 0.38 37.48
C ASP A 163 14.55 1.00 38.77
N ASN A 164 14.80 2.31 38.78
CA ASN A 164 15.33 2.98 39.95
C ASN A 164 14.35 3.07 41.15
N ALA A 165 13.05 3.02 40.89
CA ALA A 165 12.00 3.31 41.87
C ALA A 165 10.98 2.18 42.02
N ASP A 166 10.61 1.51 40.92
CA ASP A 166 9.44 0.64 40.82
C ASP A 166 9.81 -0.78 40.41
N PHE A 167 8.86 -1.69 40.61
CA PHE A 167 8.97 -3.08 40.20
C PHE A 167 7.77 -3.43 39.31
N SER A 168 7.99 -4.26 38.28
CA SER A 168 6.94 -4.83 37.47
C SER A 168 7.15 -6.31 37.20
N TYR A 169 6.04 -7.01 36.99
CA TYR A 169 6.06 -8.39 36.57
C TYR A 169 5.85 -8.46 35.06
N VAL A 170 6.76 -9.11 34.36
CA VAL A 170 6.70 -9.35 32.93
C VAL A 170 6.37 -10.82 32.69
N THR A 171 5.25 -11.09 32.02
CA THR A 171 4.89 -12.45 31.60
C THR A 171 5.52 -12.77 30.26
N GLY A 172 5.97 -14.00 30.08
CA GLY A 172 6.52 -14.48 28.82
C GLY A 172 7.73 -15.39 28.99
N GLN A 173 8.03 -16.16 27.99
CA GLN A 173 9.25 -17.00 27.96
C GLN A 173 10.39 -16.16 27.37
N GLN A 174 11.31 -15.78 28.23
CA GLN A 174 12.55 -15.12 27.85
C GLN A 174 13.75 -15.83 28.49
N THR A 175 14.86 -15.86 27.76
CA THR A 175 16.12 -16.35 28.28
C THR A 175 16.83 -15.20 28.99
N VAL A 176 16.46 -14.96 30.26
CA VAL A 176 17.06 -13.90 31.08
C VAL A 176 17.53 -14.52 32.41
N GLU A 177 18.53 -13.89 33.02
CA GLU A 177 19.07 -14.27 34.31
C GLU A 177 18.87 -13.14 35.35
N VAL A 178 18.82 -13.51 36.64
CA VAL A 178 18.77 -12.50 37.71
C VAL A 178 20.03 -11.65 37.66
N GLY A 179 19.84 -10.35 37.56
CA GLY A 179 20.94 -9.38 37.45
C GLY A 179 21.12 -8.80 36.05
N ASP A 180 20.49 -9.41 35.01
CA ASP A 180 20.52 -8.88 33.66
C ASP A 180 19.93 -7.47 33.61
N LYS A 181 20.53 -6.62 32.81
CA LYS A 181 20.09 -5.24 32.57
C LYS A 181 19.76 -5.03 31.09
N GLY A 182 18.72 -4.26 30.84
CA GLY A 182 18.30 -3.99 29.46
C GLY A 182 17.06 -3.13 29.40
N SER A 183 16.28 -3.40 28.38
CA SER A 183 14.96 -2.78 28.14
C SER A 183 13.91 -3.86 27.91
N VAL A 184 12.68 -3.55 28.21
CA VAL A 184 11.51 -4.40 27.97
C VAL A 184 10.38 -3.56 27.39
#